data_3cee3c5c0e2cb06bc3f007f1cd02b904
#
_entry.id   3cee3c5c0e2cb06bc3f007f1cd02b904
#
_cell.length_a   1.000
_cell.length_b   1.000
_cell.length_c   1.000
_cell.angle_alpha   90.00
_cell.angle_beta   90.00
_cell.angle_gamma   90.00
#
_symmetry.space_group_name_H-M   'P 1'
#
loop_
_entity.id
_entity.type
_entity.pdbx_description
1 polymer ?
#
loop_
_entity_poly.entity_id
_entity_poly.type
_entity_poly.pdbx_seq_one_letter_code
_entity_poly.pdbx_strand_id
1 'polypeptide(L)'
;DYIIDLHSAAKGRSNMPQVRADLTHPTSQRLAKSFGLEVILDSKPPKGSLRRVINNLDIGAITYEGGGASSLDHEAVQVAVNGVLNSLKTLHVIPGSPNRPRFRLLASGSTWLRAHGGGLLDMLVGPGSFVEEGEVIATISDPQSPGQSIELESPITGLFICAATHPFVTAGTPVGHILPITKSKELILNQCDENSRFIVNGSLGTPVWREESDVDEISIEGEWSGGNVDSEWQRNWTNENTNSIQNNIIAAEEEE
;
A
#
# COMPACT_ATOMS: atom_id res chain seq x y z
N ASP A 1 -9.30 23.20 0.65
CA ASP A 1 -9.17 22.28 -0.49
C ASP A 1 -8.46 21.00 -0.02
N TYR A 2 -8.72 19.87 -0.69
CA TYR A 2 -8.15 18.56 -0.38
C TYR A 2 -7.92 17.76 -1.66
N ILE A 3 -6.95 16.88 -1.67
CA ILE A 3 -6.67 15.97 -2.79
C ILE A 3 -6.61 14.52 -2.30
N ILE A 4 -7.34 13.66 -2.99
CA ILE A 4 -7.26 12.21 -2.84
C ILE A 4 -6.74 11.66 -4.16
N ASP A 5 -5.55 11.07 -4.11
CA ASP A 5 -4.90 10.43 -5.26
C ASP A 5 -5.15 8.91 -5.18
N LEU A 6 -5.88 8.36 -6.15
CA LEU A 6 -6.31 6.96 -6.14
C LEU A 6 -5.38 6.11 -7.00
N HIS A 7 -4.67 5.18 -6.35
CA HIS A 7 -3.71 4.28 -6.99
C HIS A 7 -4.11 2.81 -6.86
N SER A 8 -3.81 2.03 -7.88
CA SER A 8 -3.57 0.59 -7.76
C SER A 8 -2.07 0.34 -7.56
N ALA A 9 -1.70 -0.89 -7.18
CA ALA A 9 -0.31 -1.28 -7.09
C ALA A 9 0.41 -1.12 -8.44
N ALA A 10 1.74 -0.94 -8.40
CA ALA A 10 2.58 -0.97 -9.58
C ALA A 10 2.45 -2.31 -10.33
N LYS A 11 2.78 -2.31 -11.64
CA LYS A 11 2.78 -3.52 -12.47
C LYS A 11 3.55 -4.66 -11.78
N GLY A 12 2.93 -5.85 -11.75
CA GLY A 12 3.49 -7.04 -11.11
C GLY A 12 3.31 -7.09 -9.59
N ARG A 13 2.43 -6.28 -9.03
CA ARG A 13 2.10 -6.27 -7.60
C ARG A 13 0.60 -6.14 -7.35
N SER A 14 0.18 -6.49 -6.13
CA SER A 14 -1.15 -6.23 -5.61
C SER A 14 -1.03 -5.70 -4.18
N ASN A 15 -1.80 -4.68 -3.85
CA ASN A 15 -1.85 -4.04 -2.54
C ASN A 15 -3.14 -4.39 -1.80
N MET A 16 -3.03 -4.61 -0.50
CA MET A 16 -4.15 -4.47 0.42
C MET A 16 -4.60 -2.99 0.43
N PRO A 17 -5.91 -2.68 0.49
CA PRO A 17 -6.40 -1.32 0.62
C PRO A 17 -5.82 -0.59 1.84
N GLN A 18 -5.19 0.56 1.62
CA GLN A 18 -4.53 1.37 2.62
C GLN A 18 -4.45 2.83 2.20
N VAL A 19 -4.25 3.72 3.17
CA VAL A 19 -4.01 5.15 2.91
C VAL A 19 -2.58 5.51 3.27
N ARG A 20 -1.92 6.30 2.43
CA ARG A 20 -0.63 6.91 2.73
C ARG A 20 -0.81 8.42 2.91
N ALA A 21 -0.31 8.95 4.01
CA ALA A 21 -0.40 10.36 4.35
C ALA A 21 0.83 10.82 5.14
N ASP A 22 1.13 12.10 5.09
CA ASP A 22 2.01 12.76 6.05
C ASP A 22 1.15 13.16 7.26
N LEU A 23 1.24 12.38 8.33
CA LEU A 23 0.44 12.62 9.55
C LEU A 23 0.96 13.81 10.37
N THR A 24 2.14 14.34 10.05
CA THR A 24 2.62 15.61 10.63
C THR A 24 1.96 16.84 10.03
N HIS A 25 1.30 16.68 8.86
CA HIS A 25 0.52 17.73 8.20
C HIS A 25 -0.95 17.64 8.65
N PRO A 26 -1.47 18.58 9.45
CA PRO A 26 -2.79 18.43 10.10
C PRO A 26 -3.95 18.18 9.13
N THR A 27 -3.92 18.84 7.96
CA THR A 27 -4.96 18.73 6.96
C THR A 27 -4.92 17.36 6.25
N SER A 28 -3.73 16.82 5.99
CA SER A 28 -3.56 15.47 5.44
C SER A 28 -3.96 14.39 6.46
N GLN A 29 -3.60 14.55 7.73
CA GLN A 29 -4.01 13.67 8.81
C GLN A 29 -5.54 13.61 8.93
N ARG A 30 -6.22 14.78 8.94
CA ARG A 30 -7.67 14.86 8.96
C ARG A 30 -8.30 14.14 7.77
N LEU A 31 -7.76 14.36 6.57
CA LEU A 31 -8.24 13.71 5.35
C LEU A 31 -8.03 12.19 5.39
N ALA A 32 -6.86 11.72 5.82
CA ALA A 32 -6.56 10.29 5.95
C ALA A 32 -7.54 9.58 6.92
N LYS A 33 -7.79 10.18 8.07
CA LYS A 33 -8.79 9.66 9.04
C LYS A 33 -10.21 9.69 8.48
N SER A 34 -10.56 10.73 7.72
CA SER A 34 -11.89 10.86 7.11
C SER A 34 -12.18 9.83 6.03
N PHE A 35 -11.14 9.30 5.38
CA PHE A 35 -11.28 8.26 4.36
C PHE A 35 -11.88 6.96 4.92
N GLY A 36 -11.62 6.65 6.21
CA GLY A 36 -12.33 5.60 6.94
C GLY A 36 -11.74 4.21 6.78
N LEU A 37 -10.47 4.07 6.39
CA LEU A 37 -9.75 2.79 6.39
C LEU A 37 -9.03 2.53 7.70
N GLU A 38 -8.82 1.23 7.96
CA GLU A 38 -8.11 0.72 9.14
C GLU A 38 -6.61 0.99 9.07
N VAL A 39 -6.01 0.94 7.87
CA VAL A 39 -4.56 1.04 7.71
C VAL A 39 -4.17 2.38 7.11
N ILE A 40 -3.43 3.17 7.88
CA ILE A 40 -2.85 4.44 7.46
C ILE A 40 -1.33 4.35 7.65
N LEU A 41 -0.59 4.48 6.54
CA LEU A 41 0.85 4.61 6.56
C LEU A 41 1.24 6.08 6.69
N ASP A 42 1.89 6.41 7.81
CA ASP A 42 2.55 7.70 7.98
C ASP A 42 3.81 7.70 7.11
N SER A 43 3.75 8.46 6.04
CA SER A 43 4.85 8.56 5.09
C SER A 43 4.97 9.95 4.53
N LYS A 44 6.15 10.53 4.68
CA LYS A 44 6.48 11.79 4.01
C LYS A 44 6.37 11.60 2.49
N PRO A 45 5.73 12.55 1.79
CA PRO A 45 5.56 12.42 0.35
C PRO A 45 6.92 12.45 -0.37
N PRO A 46 7.18 11.53 -1.32
CA PRO A 46 8.41 11.48 -2.10
C PRO A 46 8.64 12.79 -2.87
N LYS A 47 9.90 13.14 -3.09
CA LYS A 47 10.26 14.30 -3.93
C LYS A 47 9.73 14.08 -5.36
N GLY A 48 9.04 15.08 -5.90
CA GLY A 48 8.46 15.04 -7.25
C GLY A 48 7.06 14.41 -7.31
N SER A 49 6.51 13.87 -6.22
CA SER A 49 5.14 13.35 -6.20
C SER A 49 4.09 14.46 -6.15
N LEU A 50 2.88 14.19 -6.66
CA LEU A 50 1.72 15.07 -6.55
C LEU A 50 1.47 15.46 -5.09
N ARG A 51 1.46 14.49 -4.19
CA ARG A 51 1.25 14.69 -2.75
C ARG A 51 2.28 15.67 -2.15
N ARG A 52 3.56 15.62 -2.61
CA ARG A 52 4.60 16.56 -2.17
C ARG A 52 4.33 17.99 -2.60
N VAL A 53 3.93 18.18 -3.86
CA VAL A 53 3.62 19.51 -4.40
C VAL A 53 2.43 20.10 -3.65
N ILE A 54 1.40 19.33 -3.43
CA ILE A 54 0.15 19.75 -2.79
C ILE A 54 0.37 20.08 -1.29
N ASN A 55 1.09 19.24 -0.56
CA ASN A 55 1.40 19.52 0.85
C ASN A 55 2.26 20.79 1.01
N ASN A 56 3.15 21.09 0.06
CA ASN A 56 3.94 22.34 0.06
C ASN A 56 3.07 23.58 -0.15
N LEU A 57 1.84 23.44 -0.65
CA LEU A 57 0.83 24.51 -0.78
C LEU A 57 -0.10 24.57 0.44
N ASP A 58 0.22 23.85 1.51
CA ASP A 58 -0.59 23.72 2.73
C ASP A 58 -2.00 23.14 2.46
N ILE A 59 -2.11 22.32 1.42
CA ILE A 59 -3.33 21.59 1.05
C ILE A 59 -3.20 20.14 1.51
N GLY A 60 -4.24 19.59 2.16
CA GLY A 60 -4.26 18.20 2.59
C GLY A 60 -4.31 17.25 1.40
N ALA A 61 -3.36 16.31 1.36
CA ALA A 61 -3.27 15.31 0.30
C ALA A 61 -2.98 13.92 0.86
N ILE A 62 -3.71 12.93 0.35
CA ILE A 62 -3.49 11.52 0.65
C ILE A 62 -3.37 10.71 -0.64
N THR A 63 -2.75 9.54 -0.53
CA THR A 63 -2.78 8.51 -1.58
C THR A 63 -3.52 7.30 -1.04
N TYR A 64 -4.56 6.85 -1.72
CA TYR A 64 -5.14 5.53 -1.54
C TYR A 64 -4.36 4.54 -2.39
N GLU A 65 -4.07 3.38 -1.83
CA GLU A 65 -3.45 2.25 -2.52
C GLU A 65 -4.33 1.02 -2.34
N GLY A 66 -4.70 0.31 -3.44
CA GLY A 66 -5.50 -0.91 -3.33
C GLY A 66 -5.56 -1.69 -4.64
N GLY A 67 -5.57 -3.02 -4.53
CA GLY A 67 -5.62 -3.93 -5.67
C GLY A 67 -4.36 -3.96 -6.52
N GLY A 68 -4.45 -4.60 -7.68
CA GLY A 68 -3.34 -4.80 -8.62
C GLY A 68 -3.52 -4.04 -9.93
N ALA A 69 -2.42 -3.89 -10.69
CA ALA A 69 -2.46 -3.22 -12.00
C ALA A 69 -2.86 -4.15 -13.17
N SER A 70 -2.91 -5.47 -12.94
CA SER A 70 -3.09 -6.46 -14.01
C SER A 70 -4.56 -6.81 -14.30
N SER A 71 -5.47 -6.48 -13.38
CA SER A 71 -6.91 -6.75 -13.50
C SER A 71 -7.71 -5.71 -12.71
N LEU A 72 -8.98 -5.54 -13.10
CA LEU A 72 -9.91 -4.73 -12.33
C LEU A 72 -10.27 -5.45 -11.03
N ASP A 73 -9.89 -4.85 -9.90
CA ASP A 73 -10.21 -5.34 -8.56
C ASP A 73 -11.44 -4.57 -8.06
N HIS A 74 -12.60 -5.22 -8.15
CA HIS A 74 -13.87 -4.60 -7.76
C HIS A 74 -13.97 -4.30 -6.27
N GLU A 75 -13.33 -5.10 -5.42
CA GLU A 75 -13.28 -4.86 -3.98
C GLU A 75 -12.47 -3.60 -3.67
N ALA A 76 -11.26 -3.49 -4.23
CA ALA A 76 -10.42 -2.30 -4.08
C ALA A 76 -11.11 -1.03 -4.61
N VAL A 77 -11.85 -1.13 -5.73
CA VAL A 77 -12.65 -0.03 -6.28
C VAL A 77 -13.76 0.37 -5.31
N GLN A 78 -14.50 -0.60 -4.75
CA GLN A 78 -15.58 -0.30 -3.82
C GLN A 78 -15.08 0.36 -2.54
N VAL A 79 -13.94 -0.11 -2.01
CA VAL A 79 -13.26 0.51 -0.85
C VAL A 79 -12.86 1.95 -1.16
N ALA A 80 -12.28 2.22 -2.33
CA ALA A 80 -11.92 3.57 -2.76
C ALA A 80 -13.15 4.50 -2.85
N VAL A 81 -14.23 4.03 -3.48
CA VAL A 81 -15.50 4.79 -3.58
C VAL A 81 -16.05 5.12 -2.20
N ASN A 82 -16.10 4.14 -1.30
CA ASN A 82 -16.56 4.35 0.08
C ASN A 82 -15.68 5.37 0.81
N GLY A 83 -14.36 5.30 0.65
CA GLY A 83 -13.42 6.24 1.25
C GLY A 83 -13.60 7.68 0.76
N VAL A 84 -13.81 7.88 -0.55
CA VAL A 84 -14.14 9.19 -1.11
C VAL A 84 -15.47 9.71 -0.55
N LEU A 85 -16.52 8.89 -0.52
CA LEU A 85 -17.81 9.28 0.04
C LEU A 85 -17.71 9.62 1.54
N ASN A 86 -16.94 8.87 2.32
CA ASN A 86 -16.68 9.17 3.73
C ASN A 86 -15.98 10.52 3.91
N SER A 87 -14.98 10.80 3.06
CA SER A 87 -14.28 12.09 3.07
C SER A 87 -15.22 13.24 2.76
N LEU A 88 -16.07 13.11 1.72
CA LEU A 88 -17.05 14.12 1.34
C LEU A 88 -18.08 14.39 2.44
N LYS A 89 -18.55 13.35 3.14
CA LYS A 89 -19.45 13.46 4.29
C LYS A 89 -18.78 14.14 5.49
N THR A 90 -17.54 13.71 5.82
CA THR A 90 -16.78 14.29 6.94
C THR A 90 -16.45 15.78 6.72
N LEU A 91 -16.25 16.16 5.46
CA LEU A 91 -15.97 17.55 5.04
C LEU A 91 -17.26 18.35 4.81
N HIS A 92 -18.44 17.77 5.06
CA HIS A 92 -19.75 18.39 4.84
C HIS A 92 -20.01 18.86 3.40
N VAL A 93 -19.39 18.20 2.41
CA VAL A 93 -19.63 18.46 0.98
C VAL A 93 -20.94 17.82 0.54
N ILE A 94 -21.23 16.64 1.08
CA ILE A 94 -22.49 15.92 0.90
C ILE A 94 -23.13 15.57 2.25
N PRO A 95 -24.49 15.43 2.32
CA PRO A 95 -25.15 15.06 3.54
C PRO A 95 -24.89 13.59 3.91
N GLY A 96 -25.07 13.26 5.19
CA GLY A 96 -25.00 11.92 5.76
C GLY A 96 -23.83 11.76 6.73
N SER A 97 -23.82 10.62 7.41
CA SER A 97 -22.76 10.25 8.35
C SER A 97 -21.69 9.39 7.68
N PRO A 98 -20.39 9.62 7.93
CA PRO A 98 -19.34 8.79 7.39
C PRO A 98 -19.30 7.43 8.12
N ASN A 99 -18.91 6.39 7.40
CA ASN A 99 -18.55 5.10 8.00
C ASN A 99 -17.13 5.20 8.55
N ARG A 100 -16.91 4.68 9.74
CA ARG A 100 -15.62 4.68 10.40
C ARG A 100 -15.19 3.25 10.75
N PRO A 101 -13.90 2.94 10.69
CA PRO A 101 -13.41 1.65 11.12
C PRO A 101 -13.57 1.50 12.64
N ARG A 102 -13.53 0.29 13.15
CA ARG A 102 -13.54 0.01 14.59
C ARG A 102 -12.25 0.48 15.27
N PHE A 103 -11.13 0.34 14.55
CA PHE A 103 -9.82 0.80 15.00
C PHE A 103 -9.00 1.23 13.78
N ARG A 104 -7.88 1.93 14.02
CA ARG A 104 -6.89 2.32 13.00
C ARG A 104 -5.51 1.86 13.39
N LEU A 105 -4.80 1.34 12.42
CA LEU A 105 -3.37 1.09 12.50
C LEU A 105 -2.64 2.29 11.86
N LEU A 106 -1.93 3.05 12.67
CA LEU A 106 -1.08 4.15 12.23
C LEU A 106 0.36 3.63 12.17
N ALA A 107 0.84 3.28 10.99
CA ALA A 107 2.16 2.68 10.80
C ALA A 107 3.17 3.71 10.28
N SER A 108 4.26 3.94 11.01
CA SER A 108 5.35 4.87 10.62
C SER A 108 6.53 4.17 9.95
N GLY A 109 6.48 2.84 9.79
CA GLY A 109 7.54 2.04 9.16
C GLY A 109 7.00 0.82 8.47
N SER A 110 7.85 0.20 7.66
CA SER A 110 7.53 -1.02 6.92
C SER A 110 8.79 -1.73 6.43
N THR A 111 8.69 -3.02 6.16
CA THR A 111 9.81 -3.85 5.71
C THR A 111 9.52 -4.44 4.34
N TRP A 112 10.47 -4.28 3.40
CA TRP A 112 10.41 -4.93 2.10
C TRP A 112 11.10 -6.29 2.14
N LEU A 113 10.37 -7.34 1.76
CA LEU A 113 10.95 -8.64 1.45
C LEU A 113 11.43 -8.65 0.00
N ARG A 114 12.65 -9.16 -0.21
CA ARG A 114 13.27 -9.26 -1.53
C ARG A 114 13.66 -10.70 -1.85
N ALA A 115 13.56 -11.07 -3.12
CA ALA A 115 14.06 -12.36 -3.61
C ALA A 115 15.56 -12.48 -3.39
N HIS A 116 16.01 -13.58 -2.79
CA HIS A 116 17.43 -13.87 -2.55
C HIS A 116 18.10 -14.48 -3.80
N GLY A 117 17.31 -14.99 -4.74
CA GLY A 117 17.77 -15.60 -6.00
C GLY A 117 16.81 -15.33 -7.14
N GLY A 118 17.16 -15.73 -8.35
CA GLY A 118 16.28 -15.71 -9.52
C GLY A 118 15.55 -17.03 -9.70
N GLY A 119 14.35 -16.99 -10.31
CA GLY A 119 13.57 -18.19 -10.58
C GLY A 119 12.07 -17.93 -10.71
N LEU A 120 11.29 -18.98 -10.57
CA LEU A 120 9.82 -18.94 -10.52
C LEU A 120 9.40 -18.74 -9.08
N LEU A 121 8.76 -17.59 -8.84
CA LEU A 121 8.19 -17.22 -7.55
C LEU A 121 6.79 -17.82 -7.40
N ASP A 122 6.56 -18.51 -6.30
CA ASP A 122 5.26 -18.93 -5.82
C ASP A 122 4.98 -18.29 -4.46
N MET A 123 3.97 -17.40 -4.42
CA MET A 123 3.56 -16.71 -3.20
C MET A 123 2.57 -17.57 -2.43
N LEU A 124 2.89 -17.92 -1.20
CA LEU A 124 2.04 -18.71 -0.30
C LEU A 124 1.05 -17.81 0.49
N VAL A 125 1.34 -16.52 0.57
CA VAL A 125 0.49 -15.54 1.25
C VAL A 125 0.14 -14.39 0.30
N GLY A 126 -0.99 -13.76 0.53
CA GLY A 126 -1.47 -12.60 -0.25
C GLY A 126 -1.55 -11.32 0.57
N PRO A 127 -1.85 -10.18 -0.07
CA PRO A 127 -2.09 -8.93 0.65
C PRO A 127 -3.22 -9.09 1.67
N GLY A 128 -3.01 -8.59 2.89
CA GLY A 128 -3.91 -8.74 4.01
C GLY A 128 -3.60 -9.92 4.94
N SER A 129 -2.68 -10.83 4.58
CA SER A 129 -2.28 -11.92 5.46
C SER A 129 -1.51 -11.40 6.68
N PHE A 130 -1.84 -11.92 7.86
CA PHE A 130 -1.00 -11.78 9.03
C PHE A 130 0.06 -12.89 8.98
N VAL A 131 1.33 -12.51 9.10
CA VAL A 131 2.48 -13.42 9.03
C VAL A 131 3.31 -13.35 10.30
N GLU A 132 3.92 -14.46 10.69
CA GLU A 132 4.85 -14.53 11.82
C GLU A 132 6.30 -14.47 11.33
N GLU A 133 7.20 -13.95 12.18
CA GLU A 133 8.64 -14.00 11.91
C GLU A 133 9.09 -15.46 11.73
N GLY A 134 9.85 -15.75 10.66
CA GLY A 134 10.28 -17.09 10.28
C GLY A 134 9.25 -17.91 9.51
N GLU A 135 8.02 -17.42 9.32
CA GLU A 135 7.02 -18.09 8.47
C GLU A 135 7.43 -18.05 7.01
N VAL A 136 7.36 -19.22 6.32
CA VAL A 136 7.62 -19.29 4.87
C VAL A 136 6.46 -18.68 4.12
N ILE A 137 6.71 -17.55 3.46
CA ILE A 137 5.68 -16.76 2.77
C ILE A 137 5.75 -16.84 1.25
N ALA A 138 6.85 -17.38 0.72
CA ALA A 138 7.00 -17.67 -0.70
C ALA A 138 8.09 -18.69 -0.94
N THR A 139 8.08 -19.30 -2.14
CA THR A 139 9.19 -20.13 -2.62
C THR A 139 9.67 -19.63 -3.99
N ILE A 140 10.98 -19.81 -4.27
CA ILE A 140 11.55 -19.53 -5.58
C ILE A 140 12.19 -20.82 -6.09
N SER A 141 11.70 -21.35 -7.20
CA SER A 141 12.23 -22.57 -7.83
C SER A 141 13.02 -22.25 -9.09
N ASP A 142 14.12 -22.98 -9.29
CA ASP A 142 14.91 -22.93 -10.53
C ASP A 142 14.31 -23.90 -11.55
N PRO A 143 13.79 -23.42 -12.70
CA PRO A 143 13.26 -24.30 -13.75
C PRO A 143 14.30 -25.26 -14.35
N GLN A 144 15.59 -24.93 -14.22
CA GLN A 144 16.69 -25.78 -14.74
C GLN A 144 17.18 -26.82 -13.72
N SER A 145 16.75 -26.68 -12.46
CA SER A 145 17.15 -27.57 -11.36
C SER A 145 15.90 -28.09 -10.63
N PRO A 146 15.11 -29.02 -11.24
CA PRO A 146 13.87 -29.51 -10.65
C PRO A 146 14.09 -30.08 -9.25
N GLY A 147 13.23 -29.69 -8.32
CA GLY A 147 13.30 -30.13 -6.90
C GLY A 147 14.19 -29.26 -6.02
N GLN A 148 14.80 -28.21 -6.54
CA GLN A 148 15.49 -27.20 -5.76
C GLN A 148 14.61 -25.93 -5.66
N SER A 149 14.37 -25.48 -4.44
CA SER A 149 13.67 -24.23 -4.16
C SER A 149 14.33 -23.47 -3.02
N ILE A 150 14.25 -22.15 -3.08
CA ILE A 150 14.65 -21.25 -2.01
C ILE A 150 13.36 -20.83 -1.31
N GLU A 151 13.27 -21.04 -0.02
CA GLU A 151 12.21 -20.53 0.82
C GLU A 151 12.49 -19.07 1.20
N LEU A 152 11.45 -18.25 1.17
CA LEU A 152 11.48 -16.88 1.62
C LEU A 152 10.64 -16.78 2.89
N GLU A 153 11.32 -16.58 3.99
CA GLU A 153 10.71 -16.43 5.31
C GLU A 153 10.40 -14.95 5.59
N SER A 154 9.37 -14.71 6.37
CA SER A 154 9.08 -13.37 6.88
C SER A 154 10.15 -12.93 7.86
N PRO A 155 10.82 -11.78 7.64
CA PRO A 155 11.83 -11.26 8.56
C PRO A 155 11.24 -10.68 9.85
N ILE A 156 9.93 -10.50 9.91
CA ILE A 156 9.22 -9.88 11.04
C ILE A 156 7.79 -10.42 11.16
N THR A 157 7.25 -10.40 12.36
CA THR A 157 5.80 -10.58 12.57
C THR A 157 5.06 -9.32 12.13
N GLY A 158 4.03 -9.48 11.26
CA GLY A 158 3.33 -8.31 10.76
C GLY A 158 2.19 -8.58 9.79
N LEU A 159 1.64 -7.49 9.25
CA LEU A 159 0.59 -7.50 8.24
C LEU A 159 1.22 -7.36 6.84
N PHE A 160 0.96 -8.33 5.98
CA PHE A 160 1.48 -8.37 4.61
C PHE A 160 0.62 -7.48 3.71
N ILE A 161 1.10 -6.28 3.39
CA ILE A 161 0.30 -5.25 2.71
C ILE A 161 0.46 -5.20 1.20
N CYS A 162 1.49 -5.85 0.65
CA CYS A 162 1.73 -5.91 -0.78
C CYS A 162 2.42 -7.21 -1.15
N ALA A 163 1.97 -7.86 -2.22
CA ALA A 163 2.55 -9.08 -2.78
C ALA A 163 2.94 -8.89 -4.23
N ALA A 164 4.03 -9.56 -4.66
CA ALA A 164 4.34 -9.72 -6.08
C ALA A 164 3.29 -10.63 -6.74
N THR A 165 2.91 -10.28 -7.99
CA THR A 165 2.01 -11.07 -8.84
C THR A 165 2.72 -11.60 -10.09
N HIS A 166 3.96 -11.19 -10.31
CA HIS A 166 4.79 -11.68 -11.41
C HIS A 166 5.46 -13.00 -11.01
N PRO A 167 5.33 -14.07 -11.80
CA PRO A 167 5.91 -15.37 -11.46
C PRO A 167 7.42 -15.44 -11.65
N PHE A 168 8.04 -14.50 -12.37
CA PHE A 168 9.48 -14.46 -12.59
C PHE A 168 10.14 -13.37 -11.74
N VAL A 169 11.18 -13.76 -11.02
CA VAL A 169 11.96 -12.83 -10.20
C VAL A 169 13.45 -13.02 -10.44
N THR A 170 14.20 -11.96 -10.19
CA THR A 170 15.66 -11.97 -10.09
C THR A 170 16.08 -11.61 -8.67
N ALA A 171 17.31 -11.91 -8.30
CA ALA A 171 17.85 -11.50 -7.00
C ALA A 171 17.67 -9.99 -6.78
N GLY A 172 17.18 -9.62 -5.58
CA GLY A 172 16.88 -8.24 -5.21
C GLY A 172 15.46 -7.75 -5.59
N THR A 173 14.72 -8.49 -6.44
CA THR A 173 13.33 -8.13 -6.78
C THR A 173 12.49 -8.04 -5.50
N PRO A 174 11.77 -6.93 -5.25
CA PRO A 174 10.87 -6.81 -4.10
C PRO A 174 9.62 -7.68 -4.34
N VAL A 175 9.39 -8.63 -3.43
CA VAL A 175 8.31 -9.63 -3.54
C VAL A 175 7.21 -9.45 -2.51
N GLY A 176 7.49 -8.75 -1.42
CA GLY A 176 6.50 -8.47 -0.38
C GLY A 176 6.78 -7.20 0.39
N HIS A 177 5.74 -6.65 1.02
CA HIS A 177 5.83 -5.47 1.87
C HIS A 177 5.04 -5.73 3.15
N ILE A 178 5.68 -5.62 4.30
CA ILE A 178 5.14 -6.02 5.60
C ILE A 178 5.14 -4.83 6.55
N LEU A 179 4.02 -4.62 7.22
CA LEU A 179 3.92 -3.70 8.36
C LEU A 179 4.26 -4.46 9.64
N PRO A 180 5.26 -4.02 10.44
CA PRO A 180 5.60 -4.69 11.69
C PRO A 180 4.44 -4.58 12.69
N ILE A 181 4.07 -5.68 13.31
CA ILE A 181 3.05 -5.72 14.37
C ILE A 181 3.71 -6.23 15.65
N THR A 182 4.21 -5.31 16.45
CA THR A 182 4.88 -5.63 17.72
C THR A 182 3.94 -5.60 18.93
N LYS A 183 2.87 -4.81 18.84
CA LYS A 183 1.85 -4.65 19.88
C LYS A 183 0.48 -4.89 19.27
N SER A 184 -0.47 -5.31 20.11
CA SER A 184 -1.87 -5.50 19.66
C SER A 184 -2.09 -6.64 18.65
N LYS A 185 -1.22 -7.65 18.64
CA LYS A 185 -1.34 -8.85 17.79
C LYS A 185 -2.74 -9.47 17.90
N GLU A 186 -3.25 -9.67 19.12
CA GLU A 186 -4.57 -10.26 19.36
C GLU A 186 -5.71 -9.44 18.73
N LEU A 187 -5.61 -8.11 18.79
CA LEU A 187 -6.64 -7.23 18.22
C LEU A 187 -6.67 -7.33 16.70
N ILE A 188 -5.49 -7.46 16.07
CA ILE A 188 -5.37 -7.63 14.61
C ILE A 188 -5.84 -9.02 14.21
N LEU A 189 -5.46 -10.07 14.94
CA LEU A 189 -5.91 -11.44 14.68
C LEU A 189 -7.43 -11.57 14.80
N ASN A 190 -8.05 -10.88 15.74
CA ASN A 190 -9.52 -10.82 15.88
C ASN A 190 -10.21 -10.11 14.70
N GLN A 191 -9.47 -9.39 13.87
CA GLN A 191 -9.96 -8.76 12.65
C GLN A 191 -9.63 -9.57 11.38
N CYS A 192 -8.97 -10.71 11.53
CA CYS A 192 -8.70 -11.62 10.43
C CYS A 192 -9.82 -12.67 10.28
N ASP A 193 -9.98 -13.17 9.08
CA ASP A 193 -10.82 -14.33 8.78
C ASP A 193 -10.16 -15.65 9.22
N GLU A 194 -10.83 -16.77 8.94
CA GLU A 194 -10.34 -18.13 9.24
C GLU A 194 -9.00 -18.49 8.56
N ASN A 195 -8.63 -17.74 7.51
CA ASN A 195 -7.38 -17.90 6.77
C ASN A 195 -6.30 -16.88 7.23
N SER A 196 -6.45 -16.29 8.41
CA SER A 196 -5.56 -15.24 8.94
C SER A 196 -5.44 -14.01 8.03
N ARG A 197 -6.46 -13.73 7.20
CA ARG A 197 -6.51 -12.59 6.31
C ARG A 197 -7.29 -11.45 6.96
N PHE A 198 -6.67 -10.28 7.03
CA PHE A 198 -7.25 -9.07 7.59
C PHE A 198 -8.46 -8.59 6.78
N ILE A 199 -9.59 -8.39 7.46
CA ILE A 199 -10.83 -7.94 6.85
C ILE A 199 -10.87 -6.42 6.90
N VAL A 200 -10.83 -5.79 5.73
CA VAL A 200 -11.01 -4.34 5.59
C VAL A 200 -12.51 -4.03 5.60
N ASN A 201 -12.98 -3.28 6.58
CA ASN A 201 -14.41 -2.97 6.74
C ASN A 201 -15.05 -2.18 5.58
N GLY A 202 -14.22 -1.62 4.70
CA GLY A 202 -14.70 -0.95 3.49
C GLY A 202 -15.35 -1.88 2.47
N SER A 203 -15.09 -3.20 2.54
CA SER A 203 -15.48 -4.18 1.51
C SER A 203 -16.64 -5.10 1.87
N LEU A 204 -16.87 -5.41 3.15
CA LEU A 204 -17.72 -6.56 3.51
C LEU A 204 -18.87 -6.27 4.49
N GLY A 205 -19.14 -5.05 4.90
CA GLY A 205 -20.11 -4.83 5.97
C GLY A 205 -21.20 -3.81 5.73
N THR A 206 -22.33 -4.04 6.38
CA THR A 206 -23.30 -2.99 6.70
C THR A 206 -22.52 -1.83 7.32
N PRO A 207 -22.67 -0.60 6.79
CA PRO A 207 -22.00 0.57 7.31
C PRO A 207 -22.32 0.72 8.81
N VAL A 208 -21.30 0.67 9.66
CA VAL A 208 -21.47 0.94 11.09
C VAL A 208 -21.08 2.39 11.31
N TRP A 209 -22.08 3.21 11.63
CA TRP A 209 -21.81 4.58 12.06
C TRP A 209 -21.11 4.59 13.41
N ARG A 210 -20.02 5.37 13.53
CA ARG A 210 -19.26 5.61 14.77
C ARG A 210 -18.84 7.06 14.85
N GLU A 211 -18.77 7.60 16.06
CA GLU A 211 -18.07 8.86 16.29
C GLU A 211 -16.56 8.66 16.13
N GLU A 212 -15.82 9.74 15.79
CA GLU A 212 -14.37 9.66 15.68
C GLU A 212 -13.70 9.30 17.01
N SER A 213 -14.28 9.71 18.12
CA SER A 213 -13.86 9.36 19.47
C SER A 213 -13.98 7.88 19.82
N ASP A 214 -14.80 7.14 19.08
CA ASP A 214 -15.06 5.72 19.31
C ASP A 214 -14.14 4.81 18.49
N VAL A 215 -13.17 5.40 17.78
CA VAL A 215 -12.18 4.67 16.97
C VAL A 215 -10.90 4.51 17.76
N ASP A 216 -10.54 3.28 18.08
CA ASP A 216 -9.26 2.96 18.71
C ASP A 216 -8.10 3.19 17.75
N GLU A 217 -7.13 4.03 18.12
CA GLU A 217 -5.93 4.27 17.31
C GLU A 217 -4.74 3.47 17.88
N ILE A 218 -4.14 2.66 17.04
CA ILE A 218 -2.98 1.84 17.37
C ILE A 218 -1.80 2.36 16.55
N SER A 219 -0.82 2.97 17.22
CA SER A 219 0.41 3.40 16.58
C SER A 219 1.41 2.25 16.51
N ILE A 220 1.93 2.01 15.33
CA ILE A 220 2.96 1.03 15.05
C ILE A 220 4.20 1.78 14.59
N GLU A 221 5.26 1.70 15.39
CA GLU A 221 6.56 2.25 15.05
C GLU A 221 7.44 1.14 14.48
N GLY A 222 8.02 1.39 13.33
CA GLY A 222 8.96 0.50 12.67
C GLY A 222 10.05 1.30 11.96
N GLU A 223 11.20 0.68 11.78
CA GLU A 223 12.20 1.26 10.89
C GLU A 223 11.80 1.03 9.43
N TRP A 224 11.98 2.05 8.60
CA TRP A 224 11.89 1.89 7.16
C TRP A 224 13.12 1.10 6.69
N SER A 225 13.05 -0.23 6.74
CA SER A 225 14.09 -1.09 6.18
C SER A 225 13.85 -1.26 4.68
N GLY A 226 14.48 -0.45 3.95
CA GLY A 226 14.40 -0.46 2.50
C GLY A 226 14.68 0.94 2.04
N GLY A 227 15.92 1.15 1.59
CA GLY A 227 16.29 2.40 0.97
C GLY A 227 15.26 2.73 -0.09
N ASN A 228 14.99 3.96 -0.21
CA ASN A 228 14.18 4.74 -1.13
C ASN A 228 13.94 4.07 -2.50
N VAL A 229 13.26 2.90 -2.50
CA VAL A 229 12.97 2.13 -3.73
C VAL A 229 12.01 2.91 -4.63
N ASP A 230 11.15 3.74 -4.01
CA ASP A 230 10.32 4.68 -4.76
C ASP A 230 11.18 5.70 -5.52
N SER A 231 12.37 6.08 -5.02
CA SER A 231 13.26 7.03 -5.70
C SER A 231 14.13 6.40 -6.79
N GLU A 232 14.43 5.10 -6.71
CA GLU A 232 15.15 4.40 -7.80
C GLU A 232 14.21 4.07 -8.95
N TRP A 233 12.97 3.66 -8.66
CA TRP A 233 11.95 3.42 -9.67
C TRP A 233 11.56 4.72 -10.38
N GLN A 234 11.39 5.81 -9.64
CA GLN A 234 11.12 7.13 -10.21
C GLN A 234 12.30 7.64 -11.03
N ARG A 235 13.55 7.38 -10.62
CA ARG A 235 14.74 7.77 -11.39
C ARG A 235 14.84 6.99 -12.71
N ASN A 236 14.59 5.69 -12.70
CA ASN A 236 14.63 4.88 -13.92
C ASN A 236 13.45 5.21 -14.84
N TRP A 237 12.25 5.39 -14.30
CA TRP A 237 11.07 5.75 -15.10
C TRP A 237 11.17 7.16 -15.70
N THR A 238 11.68 8.14 -14.97
CA THR A 238 11.89 9.50 -15.48
C THR A 238 13.03 9.55 -16.50
N ASN A 239 14.12 8.81 -16.30
CA ASN A 239 15.24 8.79 -17.25
C ASN A 239 14.85 8.08 -18.57
N GLU A 240 14.13 6.97 -18.52
CA GLU A 240 13.70 6.26 -19.74
C GLU A 240 12.64 7.06 -20.53
N ASN A 241 11.66 7.67 -19.84
CA ASN A 241 10.62 8.44 -20.52
C ASN A 241 11.09 9.84 -20.95
N THR A 242 11.97 10.50 -20.20
CA THR A 242 12.52 11.80 -20.60
C THR A 242 13.41 11.64 -21.84
N ASN A 243 14.20 10.57 -21.92
CA ASN A 243 15.01 10.28 -23.11
C ASN A 243 14.14 9.91 -24.32
N SER A 244 13.04 9.18 -24.12
CA SER A 244 12.12 8.83 -25.21
C SER A 244 11.34 10.04 -25.73
N ILE A 245 10.94 10.97 -24.85
CA ILE A 245 10.25 12.20 -25.23
C ILE A 245 11.23 13.17 -25.92
N GLN A 246 12.46 13.33 -25.43
CA GLN A 246 13.48 14.14 -26.06
C GLN A 246 13.88 13.61 -27.45
N ASN A 247 14.04 12.30 -27.58
CA ASN A 247 14.36 11.70 -28.89
C ASN A 247 13.21 11.85 -29.89
N ASN A 248 11.95 11.79 -29.44
CA ASN A 248 10.79 12.03 -30.30
C ASN A 248 10.64 13.50 -30.71
N ILE A 249 11.04 14.45 -29.87
CA ILE A 249 11.03 15.89 -30.19
C ILE A 249 12.14 16.20 -31.21
N ILE A 250 13.36 15.65 -31.02
CA ILE A 250 14.46 15.85 -31.93
C ILE A 250 14.15 15.23 -33.31
N ALA A 251 13.54 14.03 -33.37
CA ALA A 251 13.13 13.41 -34.62
C ALA A 251 12.04 14.20 -35.37
N ALA A 252 11.17 14.92 -34.65
CA ALA A 252 10.13 15.76 -35.26
C ALA A 252 10.69 17.10 -35.80
N GLU A 253 11.79 17.62 -35.23
CA GLU A 253 12.48 18.84 -35.70
C GLU A 253 13.39 18.58 -36.87
N GLU A 254 13.80 17.32 -37.14
CA GLU A 254 14.63 16.94 -38.31
C GLU A 254 13.77 16.61 -39.57
N GLU A 255 12.42 16.51 -39.43
CA GLU A 255 11.49 16.26 -40.55
C GLU A 255 10.79 17.56 -41.08
N GLU A 256 11.05 18.76 -40.52
CA GLU A 256 10.67 20.05 -41.06
C GLU A 256 11.85 20.75 -41.79
#